data_db2a7f7aa389a2e0a5a8adefdd03848a
#
_entry.id   db2a7f7aa389a2e0a5a8adefdd03848a
#
_cell.length_a   1.000
_cell.length_b   1.000
_cell.length_c   1.000
_cell.angle_alpha   90.00
_cell.angle_beta   90.00
_cell.angle_gamma   90.00
#
_symmetry.space_group_name_H-M   'P 1'
#
loop_
_entity.id
_entity.type
_entity.pdbx_description
1 polymer ?
#
loop_
_entity_poly.entity_id
_entity_poly.type
_entity_poly.pdbx_seq_one_letter_code
_entity_poly.pdbx_strand_id
1 'polypeptide(L)'
;MNIGSLATTQVLIVGPRHTLAQAARMMFERRSGSALVTDDMEGPGIITERDLLRAVAEGVDLASTPVENYMTANAITASASWDAEKAARLMLERGFRHLVVIDDRGRIEGILSIRDLIKALLD
;
A
#
# COMPACT_ATOMS: atom_id res chain seq x y z
N MET A 1 -4.40 9.22 -18.92
CA MET A 1 -3.55 9.72 -17.81
C MET A 1 -2.85 8.53 -17.17
N ASN A 2 -1.54 8.56 -17.14
CA ASN A 2 -0.75 7.43 -16.61
C ASN A 2 -0.71 7.46 -15.11
N ILE A 3 -0.81 6.28 -14.49
CA ILE A 3 -0.82 6.18 -13.03
C ILE A 3 0.49 6.62 -12.39
N GLY A 4 1.61 6.55 -13.12
CA GLY A 4 2.89 7.02 -12.58
C GLY A 4 2.88 8.47 -12.15
N SER A 5 2.08 9.32 -12.82
CA SER A 5 1.94 10.73 -12.46
C SER A 5 0.96 10.97 -11.31
N LEU A 6 0.17 9.96 -10.97
CA LEU A 6 -0.86 10.06 -9.92
C LEU A 6 -0.41 9.44 -8.60
N ALA A 7 0.53 8.50 -8.64
CA ALA A 7 0.96 7.76 -7.47
C ALA A 7 1.69 8.66 -6.47
N THR A 8 1.52 8.36 -5.18
CA THR A 8 2.28 9.01 -4.12
C THR A 8 3.72 8.46 -4.15
N THR A 9 4.70 9.35 -4.30
CA THR A 9 6.11 8.98 -4.42
C THR A 9 6.86 9.01 -3.09
N GLN A 10 6.38 9.77 -2.13
CA GLN A 10 6.95 9.78 -0.78
C GLN A 10 6.28 8.69 0.05
N VAL A 11 6.66 7.46 -0.21
CA VAL A 11 6.03 6.29 0.38
C VAL A 11 6.53 6.07 1.80
N LEU A 12 5.62 5.82 2.73
CA LEU A 12 5.98 5.39 4.07
C LEU A 12 6.48 3.95 4.00
N ILE A 13 7.64 3.68 4.58
CA ILE A 13 8.23 2.36 4.61
C ILE A 13 8.30 1.87 6.05
N VAL A 14 7.87 0.63 6.28
CA VAL A 14 8.02 -0.04 7.56
C VAL A 14 8.70 -1.39 7.36
N GLY A 15 9.36 -1.88 8.39
CA GLY A 15 9.98 -3.21 8.33
C GLY A 15 8.97 -4.30 8.70
N PRO A 16 9.18 -5.53 8.22
CA PRO A 16 8.24 -6.63 8.49
C PRO A 16 8.15 -7.01 9.96
N ARG A 17 9.20 -6.72 10.73
CA ARG A 17 9.22 -7.00 12.16
C ARG A 17 8.80 -5.84 13.04
N HIS A 18 8.49 -4.69 12.47
CA HIS A 18 7.81 -3.66 13.24
C HIS A 18 6.48 -4.21 13.74
N THR A 19 6.05 -3.77 14.92
CA THR A 19 4.74 -4.19 15.45
C THR A 19 3.62 -3.46 14.71
N LEU A 20 2.43 -4.04 14.74
CA LEU A 20 1.25 -3.39 14.18
C LEU A 20 1.00 -2.04 14.84
N ALA A 21 1.24 -1.93 16.15
CA ALA A 21 1.09 -0.66 16.85
C ALA A 21 2.05 0.40 16.32
N GLN A 22 3.31 0.03 16.06
CA GLN A 22 4.30 0.94 15.49
C GLN A 22 3.89 1.39 14.08
N ALA A 23 3.48 0.44 13.25
CA ALA A 23 3.04 0.75 11.89
C ALA A 23 1.82 1.66 11.89
N ALA A 24 0.85 1.36 12.76
CA ALA A 24 -0.37 2.17 12.88
C ALA A 24 -0.03 3.61 13.27
N ARG A 25 0.89 3.79 14.22
CA ARG A 25 1.31 5.13 14.65
C ARG A 25 1.97 5.88 13.51
N MET A 26 2.89 5.22 12.79
CA MET A 26 3.60 5.85 11.67
C MET A 26 2.62 6.24 10.56
N MET A 27 1.67 5.37 10.25
CA MET A 27 0.65 5.66 9.24
C MET A 27 -0.24 6.82 9.67
N PHE A 28 -0.65 6.83 10.93
CA PHE A 28 -1.50 7.89 11.46
C PHE A 28 -0.78 9.25 11.43
N GLU A 29 0.46 9.30 11.86
CA GLU A 29 1.27 10.53 11.86
C GLU A 29 1.49 11.07 10.45
N ARG A 30 1.65 10.20 9.48
CA ARG A 30 1.84 10.56 8.07
C ARG A 30 0.52 10.73 7.33
N ARG A 31 -0.60 10.45 7.97
CA ARG A 31 -1.94 10.45 7.36
C ARG A 31 -1.98 9.58 6.11
N SER A 32 -1.33 8.44 6.18
CA SER A 32 -1.25 7.48 5.09
C SER A 32 -2.08 6.24 5.42
N GLY A 33 -2.92 5.81 4.49
CA GLY A 33 -3.72 4.60 4.64
C GLY A 33 -2.96 3.32 4.33
N SER A 34 -1.69 3.44 3.96
CA SER A 34 -0.86 2.28 3.63
C SER A 34 0.61 2.56 3.92
N ALA A 35 1.38 1.47 4.02
CA ALA A 35 2.84 1.54 4.10
C ALA A 35 3.43 0.39 3.29
N LEU A 36 4.53 0.68 2.63
CA LEU A 36 5.31 -0.35 1.96
C LEU A 36 6.09 -1.12 3.02
N VAL A 37 6.05 -2.44 2.94
CA VAL A 37 6.78 -3.29 3.87
C VAL A 37 7.94 -3.91 3.13
N THR A 38 9.15 -3.57 3.52
CA THR A 38 10.34 -4.07 2.85
C THR A 38 11.52 -4.16 3.80
N ASP A 39 12.34 -5.16 3.59
CA ASP A 39 13.71 -5.27 4.06
C ASP A 39 14.46 -6.04 2.97
N ASP A 40 14.96 -7.23 3.24
CA ASP A 40 15.61 -8.07 2.24
C ASP A 40 14.66 -9.07 1.58
N MET A 41 13.35 -8.87 1.70
CA MET A 41 12.35 -9.80 1.15
C MET A 41 12.24 -9.69 -0.36
N GLU A 42 11.88 -10.80 -0.98
CA GLU A 42 11.55 -10.81 -2.39
C GLU A 42 10.22 -10.12 -2.61
N GLY A 43 10.22 -9.12 -3.46
CA GLY A 43 9.04 -8.37 -3.82
C GLY A 43 8.56 -7.44 -2.72
N PRO A 44 7.76 -6.46 -3.05
CA PRO A 44 7.22 -5.52 -2.08
C PRO A 44 6.04 -6.11 -1.32
N GLY A 45 6.02 -5.90 0.00
CA GLY A 45 4.85 -6.13 0.81
C GLY A 45 4.12 -4.82 1.04
N ILE A 46 2.86 -4.89 1.39
CA ILE A 46 2.08 -3.71 1.73
C ILE A 46 1.21 -4.00 2.94
N ILE A 47 1.12 -3.02 3.85
CA ILE A 47 0.18 -3.07 4.96
C ILE A 47 -0.74 -1.85 4.84
N THR A 48 -2.03 -2.07 5.09
CA THR A 48 -3.04 -1.04 4.93
C THR A 48 -3.83 -0.87 6.21
N GLU A 49 -4.59 0.24 6.29
CA GLU A 49 -5.48 0.47 7.42
C GLU A 49 -6.52 -0.65 7.56
N ARG A 50 -6.90 -1.29 6.45
CA ARG A 50 -7.82 -2.42 6.48
C ARG A 50 -7.21 -3.64 7.19
N ASP A 51 -5.90 -3.88 6.98
CA ASP A 51 -5.18 -4.93 7.68
C ASP A 51 -5.14 -4.66 9.18
N LEU A 52 -4.93 -3.41 9.57
CA LEU A 52 -4.93 -3.02 10.97
C LEU A 52 -6.31 -3.20 11.60
N LEU A 53 -7.35 -2.85 10.85
CA LEU A 53 -8.72 -3.06 11.30
C LEU A 53 -8.99 -4.54 11.52
N ARG A 54 -8.55 -5.39 10.59
CA ARG A 54 -8.70 -6.84 10.72
C ARG A 54 -8.00 -7.37 11.96
N ALA A 55 -6.80 -6.87 12.25
CA ALA A 55 -6.05 -7.27 13.44
C ALA A 55 -6.79 -6.90 14.72
N VAL A 56 -7.37 -5.70 14.76
CA VAL A 56 -8.19 -5.27 15.90
C VAL A 56 -9.41 -6.17 16.06
N ALA A 57 -10.08 -6.48 14.96
CA ALA A 57 -11.28 -7.32 14.97
C ALA A 57 -10.98 -8.75 15.43
N GLU A 58 -9.78 -9.26 15.12
CA GLU A 58 -9.34 -10.59 15.54
C GLU A 58 -8.82 -10.62 16.97
N GLY A 59 -8.68 -9.47 17.60
CA GLY A 59 -8.30 -9.38 19.02
C GLY A 59 -6.83 -9.64 19.29
N VAL A 60 -5.95 -9.48 18.30
CA VAL A 60 -4.51 -9.69 18.51
C VAL A 60 -3.91 -8.52 19.30
N ASP A 61 -2.83 -8.79 20.01
CA ASP A 61 -2.10 -7.74 20.69
C ASP A 61 -1.25 -6.96 19.69
N LEU A 62 -1.66 -5.74 19.39
CA LEU A 62 -0.99 -4.91 18.41
C LEU A 62 0.44 -4.53 18.80
N ALA A 63 0.72 -4.50 20.09
CA ALA A 63 2.04 -4.13 20.59
C ALA A 63 3.07 -5.24 20.45
N SER A 64 2.64 -6.48 20.19
CA SER A 64 3.54 -7.62 20.07
C SER A 64 3.42 -8.37 18.75
N THR A 65 2.41 -8.08 17.94
CA THR A 65 2.20 -8.77 16.66
C THR A 65 2.97 -8.05 15.56
N PRO A 66 3.87 -8.74 14.83
CA PRO A 66 4.64 -8.08 13.77
C PRO A 66 3.80 -7.83 12.53
N VAL A 67 4.20 -6.80 11.80
CA VAL A 67 3.56 -6.39 10.54
C VAL A 67 3.48 -7.56 9.56
N GLU A 68 4.53 -8.38 9.48
CA GLU A 68 4.58 -9.49 8.52
C GLU A 68 3.43 -10.50 8.68
N ASN A 69 2.82 -10.55 9.87
CA ASN A 69 1.69 -11.46 10.10
C ASN A 69 0.38 -10.97 9.46
N TYR A 70 0.31 -9.69 9.11
CA TYR A 70 -0.92 -9.08 8.58
C TYR A 70 -0.76 -8.40 7.23
N MET A 71 0.47 -8.17 6.78
CA MET A 71 0.71 -7.56 5.47
C MET A 71 0.32 -8.49 4.33
N THR A 72 0.14 -7.92 3.14
CA THR A 72 0.11 -8.68 1.91
C THR A 72 1.54 -8.77 1.40
N ALA A 73 2.11 -9.98 1.42
CA ALA A 73 3.42 -10.24 0.82
C ALA A 73 3.24 -10.29 -0.70
N ASN A 74 4.26 -9.89 -1.44
CA ASN A 74 4.20 -9.88 -2.90
C ASN A 74 2.98 -9.14 -3.41
N ALA A 75 2.84 -7.88 -2.98
CA ALA A 75 1.72 -7.02 -3.36
C ALA A 75 1.59 -6.94 -4.88
N ILE A 76 0.36 -6.82 -5.35
CA ILE A 76 0.12 -6.65 -6.78
C ILE A 76 0.73 -5.34 -7.24
N THR A 77 1.51 -5.41 -8.31
CA THR A 77 2.17 -4.24 -8.88
C THR A 77 1.49 -3.83 -10.18
N ALA A 78 1.64 -2.56 -10.51
CA ALA A 78 1.11 -1.99 -11.74
C ALA A 78 2.21 -1.15 -12.38
N SER A 79 2.32 -1.21 -13.70
CA SER A 79 3.28 -0.37 -14.41
C SER A 79 2.88 1.09 -14.33
N ALA A 80 3.85 1.97 -14.15
CA ALA A 80 3.63 3.42 -14.17
C ALA A 80 2.97 3.89 -15.48
N SER A 81 3.10 3.12 -16.55
CA SER A 81 2.51 3.44 -17.85
C SER A 81 1.03 3.04 -17.99
N TRP A 82 0.47 2.34 -17.01
CA TRP A 82 -0.95 1.97 -17.06
C TRP A 82 -1.82 3.22 -17.08
N ASP A 83 -2.91 3.15 -17.84
CA ASP A 83 -3.93 4.17 -17.77
C ASP A 83 -4.71 4.07 -16.47
N ALA A 84 -5.19 5.23 -15.98
CA ALA A 84 -5.93 5.30 -14.72
C ALA A 84 -7.18 4.41 -14.73
N GLU A 85 -7.85 4.29 -15.88
CA GLU A 85 -9.03 3.44 -15.99
C GLU A 85 -8.70 1.98 -15.75
N LYS A 86 -7.58 1.49 -16.28
CA LYS A 86 -7.14 0.11 -16.08
C LYS A 86 -6.90 -0.16 -14.59
N ALA A 87 -6.23 0.77 -13.92
CA ALA A 87 -5.95 0.64 -12.49
C ALA A 87 -7.24 0.64 -11.67
N ALA A 88 -8.18 1.53 -12.01
CA ALA A 88 -9.46 1.62 -11.32
C ALA A 88 -10.26 0.32 -11.46
N ARG A 89 -10.30 -0.25 -12.68
CA ARG A 89 -10.99 -1.51 -12.92
C ARG A 89 -10.41 -2.64 -12.10
N LEU A 90 -9.09 -2.73 -12.03
CA LEU A 90 -8.42 -3.77 -11.25
C LEU A 90 -8.77 -3.64 -9.76
N MET A 91 -8.76 -2.42 -9.23
CA MET A 91 -9.11 -2.19 -7.84
C MET A 91 -10.56 -2.61 -7.54
N LEU A 92 -11.48 -2.27 -8.45
CA LEU A 92 -12.89 -2.64 -8.28
C LEU A 92 -13.09 -4.15 -8.35
N GLU A 93 -12.44 -4.82 -9.30
CA GLU A 93 -12.58 -6.25 -9.51
C GLU A 93 -12.00 -7.06 -8.36
N ARG A 94 -10.89 -6.61 -7.80
CA ARG A 94 -10.17 -7.34 -6.75
C ARG A 94 -10.52 -6.88 -5.34
N GLY A 95 -11.21 -5.74 -5.21
CA GLY A 95 -11.64 -5.24 -3.90
C GLY A 95 -10.54 -4.63 -3.06
N PHE A 96 -9.45 -4.19 -3.66
CA PHE A 96 -8.41 -3.49 -2.92
C PHE A 96 -8.29 -2.03 -3.39
N ARG A 97 -7.67 -1.22 -2.55
CA ARG A 97 -7.64 0.23 -2.71
C ARG A 97 -6.26 0.81 -2.96
N HIS A 98 -5.25 -0.04 -3.06
CA HIS A 98 -3.86 0.38 -3.23
C HIS A 98 -3.16 -0.54 -4.21
N LEU A 99 -2.29 0.06 -5.04
CA LEU A 99 -1.43 -0.67 -5.96
C LEU A 99 -0.01 -0.16 -5.79
N VAL A 100 0.96 -1.06 -5.80
CA VAL A 100 2.36 -0.68 -5.84
C VAL A 100 2.72 -0.40 -7.29
N VAL A 101 3.18 0.82 -7.57
CA VAL A 101 3.50 1.26 -8.92
C VAL A 101 4.99 1.09 -9.17
N ILE A 102 5.34 0.41 -10.26
CA ILE A 102 6.73 0.13 -10.62
C ILE A 102 7.09 0.75 -11.96
N ASP A 103 8.37 1.05 -12.13
CA ASP A 103 8.89 1.57 -13.40
C ASP A 103 9.25 0.42 -14.35
N ASP A 104 9.81 0.76 -15.52
CA ASP A 104 10.17 -0.21 -16.56
C ASP A 104 11.21 -1.23 -16.11
N ARG A 105 11.97 -0.90 -15.05
CA ARG A 105 13.01 -1.78 -14.51
C ARG A 105 12.53 -2.56 -13.30
N GLY A 106 11.23 -2.46 -12.97
CA GLY A 106 10.64 -3.14 -11.84
C GLY A 106 10.93 -2.47 -10.50
N ARG A 107 11.45 -1.24 -10.51
CA ARG A 107 11.71 -0.50 -9.28
C ARG A 107 10.43 0.21 -8.83
N ILE A 108 10.26 0.30 -7.53
CA ILE A 108 9.06 0.92 -6.96
C ILE A 108 9.12 2.43 -7.15
N GLU A 109 8.12 2.98 -7.83
CA GLU A 109 7.94 4.42 -7.98
C GLU A 109 7.08 5.01 -6.88
N GLY A 110 6.09 4.27 -6.41
CA GLY A 110 5.18 4.77 -5.41
C GLY A 110 4.02 3.85 -5.15
N ILE A 111 3.03 4.37 -4.45
CA ILE A 111 1.77 3.67 -4.19
C ILE A 111 0.63 4.52 -4.74
N LEU A 112 -0.25 3.88 -5.52
CA LEU A 112 -1.46 4.50 -6.03
C LEU A 112 -2.62 4.05 -5.17
N SER A 113 -3.36 5.00 -4.59
CA SER A 113 -4.56 4.70 -3.84
C SER A 113 -5.79 5.03 -4.68
N ILE A 114 -6.94 4.44 -4.31
CA ILE A 114 -8.20 4.82 -4.94
C ILE A 114 -8.49 6.31 -4.75
N ARG A 115 -8.02 6.88 -3.64
CA ARG A 115 -8.15 8.31 -3.36
C ARG A 115 -7.40 9.16 -4.40
N ASP A 116 -6.20 8.71 -4.82
CA ASP A 116 -5.44 9.39 -5.86
C ASP A 116 -6.21 9.44 -7.18
N LEU A 117 -6.89 8.33 -7.51
CA LEU A 117 -7.72 8.25 -8.72
C LEU A 117 -8.91 9.20 -8.63
N ILE A 118 -9.58 9.25 -7.49
CA ILE A 118 -10.72 10.14 -7.29
C ILE A 118 -10.30 11.60 -7.41
N LYS A 119 -9.15 11.96 -6.82
CA LYS A 119 -8.63 13.33 -6.93
C LYS A 119 -8.38 13.72 -8.38
N ALA A 120 -7.81 12.79 -9.16
CA ALA A 120 -7.54 13.04 -10.57
C ALA A 120 -8.85 13.28 -11.37
N LEU A 121 -9.93 12.59 -11.00
CA LEU A 121 -11.23 12.77 -11.65
C LEU A 121 -11.86 14.12 -11.34
N LEU A 122 -11.54 14.71 -10.18
CA LEU A 122 -12.12 15.97 -9.76
C LEU A 122 -11.33 17.20 -10.21
N ASP A 123 -10.14 17.00 -10.72
CA ASP A 123 -9.30 18.08 -11.27
C ASP A 123 -9.60 18.35 -12.77
#